data_ff9902a9bffa09144b2bfcbd2acd88c8
#
_entry.id   ff9902a9bffa09144b2bfcbd2acd88c8
#
_cell.length_a   1.000
_cell.length_b   1.000
_cell.length_c   1.000
_cell.angle_alpha   90.00
_cell.angle_beta   90.00
_cell.angle_gamma   90.00
#
_symmetry.space_group_name_H-M   'P 1'
#
loop_
_entity.id
_entity.type
_entity.pdbx_description
1 polymer ?
#
loop_
_entity_poly.entity_id
_entity_poly.type
_entity_poly.pdbx_seq_one_letter_code
_entity_poly.pdbx_strand_id
1 'polypeptide(L)'
;DIVTRMFVEAPFAGHESESFSMPVRNVVPKPLQKPHPPLWVACSRRDTIHLAATKGIGALSFSFVEPDEARMWVQDYYDTIASVACVPGGFAVNANLAVVLPMMCHRDEQTAIDRGIDGAHFFGYSLAHYYAFGSHRPGRTDIWAEFQQNRESFGFARPIAAQTGQVLGAQLFQQGIGALRGAIGTPDQVRELLRMYAEVGVDQVIFVSQCGNNRHEDICESLELFAREVMPEFHDGEEAREKAKLERLAPAIEAALARREPPREAPETVLTPVLGT
;
A
#
# COMPACT_ATOMS: atom_id res chain seq x y z
N ASP A 1 12.89 -13.27 1.35
CA ASP A 1 14.25 -13.63 1.72
C ASP A 1 15.12 -13.91 0.49
N ILE A 2 14.74 -14.81 -0.40
CA ILE A 2 15.55 -15.17 -1.58
C ILE A 2 15.75 -13.98 -2.51
N VAL A 3 14.70 -13.23 -2.82
CA VAL A 3 14.77 -12.04 -3.69
C VAL A 3 15.72 -10.98 -3.11
N THR A 4 15.70 -10.78 -1.80
CA THR A 4 16.59 -9.80 -1.16
C THR A 4 18.05 -10.24 -1.19
N ARG A 5 18.32 -11.54 -1.07
CA ARG A 5 19.64 -12.11 -1.31
C ARG A 5 20.10 -11.91 -2.76
N MET A 6 19.21 -12.08 -3.74
CA MET A 6 19.52 -11.80 -5.15
C MET A 6 19.92 -10.33 -5.39
N PHE A 7 19.40 -9.38 -4.59
CA PHE A 7 19.80 -7.99 -4.68
C PHE A 7 21.22 -7.72 -4.18
N VAL A 8 21.65 -8.41 -3.12
CA VAL A 8 22.91 -8.09 -2.43
C VAL A 8 24.05 -9.04 -2.73
N GLU A 9 23.78 -10.34 -2.90
CA GLU A 9 24.81 -11.35 -3.18
C GLU A 9 25.34 -11.23 -4.61
N ALA A 10 26.65 -11.22 -4.79
CA ALA A 10 27.30 -11.12 -6.10
C ALA A 10 28.51 -12.07 -6.19
N PRO A 11 28.33 -13.29 -6.77
CA PRO A 11 27.09 -13.84 -7.33
C PRO A 11 26.08 -14.26 -6.25
N PHE A 12 24.81 -14.45 -6.63
CA PHE A 12 23.80 -15.09 -5.78
C PHE A 12 24.22 -16.52 -5.48
N ALA A 13 24.34 -16.86 -4.20
CA ALA A 13 24.89 -18.13 -3.74
C ALA A 13 23.99 -19.36 -3.96
N GLY A 14 22.86 -19.18 -4.63
CA GLY A 14 21.91 -20.25 -4.90
C GLY A 14 20.89 -20.44 -3.79
N HIS A 15 19.92 -21.29 -4.08
CA HIS A 15 18.87 -21.70 -3.14
C HIS A 15 18.46 -23.15 -3.42
N GLU A 16 18.27 -23.89 -2.35
CA GLU A 16 17.74 -25.26 -2.38
C GLU A 16 16.63 -25.38 -1.35
N SER A 17 15.45 -25.85 -1.79
CA SER A 17 14.32 -26.17 -0.92
C SER A 17 13.45 -27.26 -1.54
N GLU A 18 12.48 -27.76 -0.79
CA GLU A 18 11.50 -28.73 -1.30
C GLU A 18 10.66 -28.17 -2.46
N SER A 19 10.42 -26.84 -2.48
CA SER A 19 9.55 -26.21 -3.47
C SER A 19 10.26 -25.89 -4.78
N PHE A 20 11.54 -25.50 -4.73
CA PHE A 20 12.33 -25.21 -5.92
C PHE A 20 13.83 -25.11 -5.61
N SER A 21 14.62 -25.28 -6.66
CA SER A 21 16.08 -25.16 -6.65
C SER A 21 16.51 -24.07 -7.62
N MET A 22 17.52 -23.29 -7.23
CA MET A 22 18.16 -22.29 -8.07
C MET A 22 19.68 -22.35 -7.87
N PRO A 23 20.45 -22.64 -8.93
CA PRO A 23 21.91 -22.71 -8.81
C PRO A 23 22.53 -21.33 -8.58
N VAL A 24 23.81 -21.32 -8.19
CA VAL A 24 24.63 -20.12 -8.10
C VAL A 24 24.64 -19.40 -9.45
N ARG A 25 24.39 -18.10 -9.46
CA ARG A 25 24.34 -17.29 -10.69
C ARG A 25 24.48 -15.80 -10.45
N ASN A 26 24.92 -15.07 -11.44
CA ASN A 26 24.82 -13.63 -11.44
C ASN A 26 23.38 -13.20 -11.69
N VAL A 27 22.83 -12.41 -10.78
CA VAL A 27 21.54 -11.74 -10.93
C VAL A 27 21.81 -10.28 -11.25
N VAL A 28 21.47 -9.86 -12.45
CA VAL A 28 21.73 -8.50 -12.96
C VAL A 28 20.47 -7.92 -13.61
N PRO A 29 20.29 -6.59 -13.57
CA PRO A 29 21.14 -5.60 -12.92
C PRO A 29 20.99 -5.63 -11.39
N LYS A 30 22.04 -5.19 -10.68
CA LYS A 30 21.93 -4.94 -9.23
C LYS A 30 21.23 -3.61 -8.96
N PRO A 31 20.46 -3.50 -7.87
CA PRO A 31 19.83 -2.23 -7.50
C PRO A 31 20.85 -1.12 -7.30
N LEU A 32 20.49 0.10 -7.71
CA LEU A 32 21.26 1.29 -7.41
C LEU A 32 21.21 1.61 -5.91
N GLN A 33 20.03 1.51 -5.32
CA GLN A 33 19.80 1.69 -3.88
C GLN A 33 20.47 0.57 -3.08
N LYS A 34 21.08 0.95 -1.95
CA LYS A 34 21.77 0.00 -1.07
C LYS A 34 21.13 -0.05 0.31
N PRO A 35 21.04 -1.25 0.92
CA PRO A 35 21.44 -2.58 0.39
C PRO A 35 20.54 -3.06 -0.75
N HIS A 36 19.30 -2.60 -0.84
CA HIS A 36 18.29 -2.85 -1.87
C HIS A 36 17.18 -1.79 -1.78
N PRO A 37 16.29 -1.67 -2.77
CA PRO A 37 15.11 -0.80 -2.67
C PRO A 37 14.25 -1.12 -1.44
N PRO A 38 13.53 -0.14 -0.87
CA PRO A 38 12.59 -0.41 0.20
C PRO A 38 11.53 -1.42 -0.26
N LEU A 39 11.26 -2.40 0.60
CA LEU A 39 10.30 -3.46 0.33
C LEU A 39 8.93 -3.07 0.87
N TRP A 40 7.89 -3.34 0.09
CA TRP A 40 6.52 -3.13 0.47
C TRP A 40 5.69 -4.38 0.21
N VAL A 41 4.66 -4.59 1.02
CA VAL A 41 3.67 -5.65 0.79
C VAL A 41 2.26 -5.11 0.91
N ALA A 42 1.40 -5.52 -0.02
CA ALA A 42 -0.01 -5.17 0.01
C ALA A 42 -0.72 -5.91 1.15
N CYS A 43 -1.42 -5.16 1.98
CA CYS A 43 -2.12 -5.65 3.17
C CYS A 43 -3.61 -5.31 3.07
N SER A 44 -4.46 -6.33 3.00
CA SER A 44 -5.92 -6.17 2.99
C SER A 44 -6.54 -6.42 4.37
N ARG A 45 -5.76 -6.88 5.34
CA ARG A 45 -6.20 -7.23 6.69
C ARG A 45 -5.14 -6.91 7.73
N ARG A 46 -5.56 -6.71 8.98
CA ARG A 46 -4.67 -6.45 10.11
C ARG A 46 -3.56 -7.51 10.26
N ASP A 47 -3.91 -8.80 10.10
CA ASP A 47 -2.93 -9.89 10.20
C ASP A 47 -1.78 -9.77 9.19
N THR A 48 -2.08 -9.26 7.97
CA THR A 48 -1.04 -9.02 6.95
C THR A 48 -0.17 -7.82 7.29
N ILE A 49 -0.70 -6.80 7.95
CA ILE A 49 0.08 -5.66 8.46
C ILE A 49 1.02 -6.14 9.57
N HIS A 50 0.51 -6.94 10.50
CA HIS A 50 1.33 -7.56 11.55
C HIS A 50 2.45 -8.43 10.94
N LEU A 51 2.13 -9.26 9.94
CA LEU A 51 3.12 -10.05 9.21
C LEU A 51 4.16 -9.16 8.50
N ALA A 52 3.76 -8.05 7.87
CA ALA A 52 4.69 -7.09 7.27
C ALA A 52 5.67 -6.55 8.31
N ALA A 53 5.18 -6.17 9.48
CA ALA A 53 6.00 -5.69 10.60
C ALA A 53 6.98 -6.75 11.11
N THR A 54 6.55 -8.03 11.25
CA THR A 54 7.45 -9.13 11.64
C THR A 54 8.58 -9.36 10.64
N LYS A 55 8.39 -8.95 9.39
CA LYS A 55 9.39 -9.04 8.31
C LYS A 55 10.13 -7.75 8.04
N GLY A 56 9.87 -6.69 8.80
CA GLY A 56 10.50 -5.39 8.60
C GLY A 56 10.22 -4.78 7.22
N ILE A 57 9.04 -5.05 6.65
CA ILE A 57 8.60 -4.62 5.32
C ILE A 57 7.53 -3.56 5.47
N GLY A 58 7.54 -2.55 4.61
CA GLY A 58 6.50 -1.52 4.58
C GLY A 58 5.12 -2.12 4.30
N ALA A 59 4.13 -1.70 5.07
CA ALA A 59 2.76 -2.16 4.93
C ALA A 59 1.97 -1.21 4.03
N LEU A 60 1.41 -1.72 2.94
CA LEU A 60 0.57 -0.98 2.01
C LEU A 60 -0.88 -1.41 2.19
N SER A 61 -1.65 -0.63 2.94
CA SER A 61 -3.04 -0.96 3.23
C SER A 61 -3.97 -0.62 2.07
N PHE A 62 -4.68 -1.63 1.58
CA PHE A 62 -5.74 -1.49 0.56
C PHE A 62 -7.14 -1.35 1.15
N SER A 63 -7.25 -1.20 2.45
CA SER A 63 -8.54 -1.38 3.14
C SER A 63 -9.34 -0.09 3.28
N PHE A 64 -8.88 1.05 2.76
CA PHE A 64 -9.58 2.34 2.93
C PHE A 64 -10.01 2.60 4.37
N VAL A 65 -9.08 2.37 5.28
CA VAL A 65 -9.32 2.36 6.74
C VAL A 65 -9.58 3.78 7.21
N GLU A 66 -10.60 3.96 8.02
CA GLU A 66 -10.85 5.24 8.69
C GLU A 66 -9.71 5.57 9.66
N PRO A 67 -9.43 6.87 9.91
CA PRO A 67 -8.30 7.28 10.76
C PRO A 67 -8.28 6.64 12.15
N ASP A 68 -9.43 6.47 12.80
CA ASP A 68 -9.51 5.84 14.12
C ASP A 68 -9.13 4.36 14.10
N GLU A 69 -9.52 3.64 13.06
CA GLU A 69 -9.12 2.25 12.87
C GLU A 69 -7.64 2.16 12.47
N ALA A 70 -7.17 3.07 11.63
CA ALA A 70 -5.77 3.16 11.22
C ALA A 70 -4.83 3.33 12.43
N ARG A 71 -5.25 4.05 13.48
CA ARG A 71 -4.49 4.20 14.72
C ARG A 71 -4.08 2.85 15.32
N MET A 72 -5.01 1.90 15.40
CA MET A 72 -4.73 0.56 15.94
C MET A 72 -3.76 -0.23 15.04
N TRP A 73 -3.88 -0.05 13.74
CA TRP A 73 -3.02 -0.72 12.77
C TRP A 73 -1.60 -0.16 12.79
N VAL A 74 -1.48 1.16 12.88
CA VAL A 74 -0.20 1.87 13.02
C VAL A 74 0.51 1.43 14.30
N GLN A 75 -0.22 1.42 15.42
CA GLN A 75 0.36 1.03 16.70
C GLN A 75 0.85 -0.43 16.67
N ASP A 76 0.02 -1.38 16.22
CA ASP A 76 0.41 -2.79 16.10
C ASP A 76 1.64 -2.98 15.19
N TYR A 77 1.68 -2.24 14.08
CA TYR A 77 2.79 -2.28 13.14
C TYR A 77 4.11 -1.83 13.79
N TYR A 78 4.12 -0.68 14.43
CA TYR A 78 5.34 -0.13 15.03
C TYR A 78 5.78 -0.86 16.30
N ASP A 79 4.83 -1.29 17.12
CA ASP A 79 5.12 -2.11 18.31
C ASP A 79 5.75 -3.46 17.90
N THR A 80 5.25 -4.04 16.81
CA THR A 80 5.81 -5.28 16.26
C THR A 80 7.23 -5.09 15.72
N ILE A 81 7.47 -4.01 14.95
CA ILE A 81 8.84 -3.68 14.47
C ILE A 81 9.79 -3.47 15.64
N ALA A 82 9.34 -2.83 16.71
CA ALA A 82 10.16 -2.59 17.90
C ALA A 82 10.38 -3.83 18.77
N SER A 83 9.68 -4.92 18.52
CA SER A 83 9.71 -6.13 19.32
C SER A 83 10.77 -7.15 18.83
N VAL A 84 10.97 -8.21 19.63
CA VAL A 84 11.79 -9.36 19.26
C VAL A 84 11.18 -10.20 18.12
N ALA A 85 9.90 -10.02 17.82
CA ALA A 85 9.20 -10.72 16.74
C ALA A 85 9.66 -10.25 15.36
N CYS A 86 10.23 -9.05 15.24
CA CYS A 86 10.72 -8.52 13.97
C CYS A 86 12.03 -9.21 13.58
N VAL A 87 11.99 -10.07 12.57
CA VAL A 87 13.14 -10.67 11.89
C VAL A 87 13.05 -10.28 10.41
N PRO A 88 13.84 -9.28 9.96
CA PRO A 88 13.70 -8.72 8.63
C PRO A 88 13.90 -9.74 7.51
N GLY A 89 12.99 -9.74 6.53
CA GLY A 89 13.13 -10.51 5.30
C GLY A 89 14.14 -9.90 4.31
N GLY A 90 14.49 -8.62 4.52
CA GLY A 90 15.48 -7.87 3.76
C GLY A 90 16.72 -7.53 4.57
N PHE A 91 17.68 -6.84 3.95
CA PHE A 91 18.90 -6.33 4.58
C PHE A 91 18.76 -4.87 5.05
N ALA A 92 17.54 -4.35 4.97
CA ALA A 92 17.09 -3.09 5.55
C ALA A 92 15.66 -3.27 6.04
N VAL A 93 15.26 -2.49 7.03
CA VAL A 93 13.88 -2.39 7.49
C VAL A 93 13.24 -1.19 6.81
N ASN A 94 12.06 -1.38 6.23
CA ASN A 94 11.21 -0.29 5.74
C ASN A 94 10.07 -0.08 6.74
N ALA A 95 10.30 0.78 7.73
CA ALA A 95 9.34 1.08 8.78
C ALA A 95 8.35 2.17 8.32
N ASN A 96 7.48 1.81 7.39
CA ASN A 96 6.48 2.72 6.83
C ASN A 96 5.13 2.00 6.66
N LEU A 97 4.05 2.68 7.05
CA LEU A 97 2.69 2.25 6.79
C LEU A 97 2.00 3.25 5.85
N ALA A 98 1.52 2.75 4.74
CA ALA A 98 0.79 3.53 3.75
C ALA A 98 -0.69 3.12 3.69
N VAL A 99 -1.57 4.09 3.44
CA VAL A 99 -2.98 3.85 3.18
C VAL A 99 -3.34 4.28 1.76
N VAL A 100 -4.31 3.60 1.17
CA VAL A 100 -4.82 3.90 -0.17
C VAL A 100 -6.16 4.59 -0.07
N LEU A 101 -6.32 5.72 -0.72
CA LEU A 101 -7.56 6.50 -0.74
C LEU A 101 -7.94 6.88 -2.17
N PRO A 102 -9.23 6.82 -2.54
CA PRO A 102 -9.69 7.51 -3.75
C PRO A 102 -9.54 9.02 -3.57
N MET A 103 -9.24 9.74 -4.65
CA MET A 103 -9.06 11.20 -4.61
C MET A 103 -9.70 11.89 -5.80
N MET A 104 -10.46 12.95 -5.50
CA MET A 104 -10.94 13.94 -6.44
C MET A 104 -11.09 15.27 -5.70
N CYS A 105 -10.14 16.17 -5.90
CA CYS A 105 -10.11 17.48 -5.25
C CYS A 105 -10.68 18.55 -6.20
N HIS A 106 -11.66 19.32 -5.72
CA HIS A 106 -12.23 20.45 -6.47
C HIS A 106 -12.68 21.53 -5.49
N ARG A 107 -12.68 22.82 -5.90
CA ARG A 107 -13.09 23.93 -5.04
C ARG A 107 -14.57 23.87 -4.62
N ASP A 108 -15.40 23.32 -5.46
CA ASP A 108 -16.80 23.03 -5.19
C ASP A 108 -16.95 21.55 -4.81
N GLU A 109 -17.49 21.30 -3.63
CA GLU A 109 -17.65 19.95 -3.09
C GLU A 109 -18.53 19.07 -3.97
N GLN A 110 -19.65 19.63 -4.47
CA GLN A 110 -20.58 18.85 -5.30
C GLN A 110 -19.92 18.42 -6.59
N THR A 111 -19.13 19.29 -7.19
CA THR A 111 -18.33 18.96 -8.39
C THR A 111 -17.31 17.86 -8.11
N ALA A 112 -16.61 17.89 -6.96
CA ALA A 112 -15.70 16.83 -6.56
C ALA A 112 -16.41 15.47 -6.46
N ILE A 113 -17.58 15.46 -5.81
CA ILE A 113 -18.43 14.26 -5.66
C ILE A 113 -18.90 13.78 -7.03
N ASP A 114 -19.40 14.67 -7.87
CA ASP A 114 -19.94 14.32 -9.18
C ASP A 114 -18.89 13.69 -10.11
N ARG A 115 -17.64 14.14 -9.99
CA ARG A 115 -16.52 13.66 -10.80
C ARG A 115 -15.86 12.38 -10.23
N GLY A 116 -15.83 12.18 -8.90
CA GLY A 116 -14.99 11.17 -8.27
C GLY A 116 -15.69 9.99 -7.62
N ILE A 117 -16.92 10.17 -7.10
CA ILE A 117 -17.55 9.17 -6.24
C ILE A 117 -17.87 7.86 -6.95
N ASP A 118 -18.31 7.92 -8.20
CA ASP A 118 -18.65 6.73 -8.97
C ASP A 118 -17.41 5.88 -9.26
N GLY A 119 -16.27 6.52 -9.53
CA GLY A 119 -14.99 5.83 -9.69
C GLY A 119 -14.54 5.18 -8.39
N ALA A 120 -14.63 5.88 -7.25
CA ALA A 120 -14.29 5.34 -5.94
C ALA A 120 -15.14 4.12 -5.59
N HIS A 121 -16.45 4.20 -5.80
CA HIS A 121 -17.37 3.08 -5.57
C HIS A 121 -17.08 1.90 -6.50
N PHE A 122 -16.82 2.16 -7.78
CA PHE A 122 -16.43 1.12 -8.71
C PHE A 122 -15.13 0.43 -8.31
N PHE A 123 -14.14 1.18 -7.81
CA PHE A 123 -12.90 0.59 -7.32
C PHE A 123 -13.17 -0.41 -6.17
N GLY A 124 -13.97 -0.01 -5.18
CA GLY A 124 -14.39 -0.90 -4.11
C GLY A 124 -15.18 -2.12 -4.60
N TYR A 125 -16.13 -1.91 -5.52
CA TYR A 125 -16.90 -2.99 -6.12
C TYR A 125 -16.03 -3.98 -6.88
N SER A 126 -15.08 -3.50 -7.67
CA SER A 126 -14.19 -4.35 -8.48
C SER A 126 -13.27 -5.20 -7.61
N LEU A 127 -12.74 -4.65 -6.50
CA LEU A 127 -12.01 -5.44 -5.52
C LEU A 127 -12.86 -6.56 -4.95
N ALA A 128 -14.10 -6.24 -4.57
CA ALA A 128 -15.05 -7.21 -4.06
C ALA A 128 -15.42 -8.28 -5.08
N HIS A 129 -15.62 -7.89 -6.33
CA HIS A 129 -15.85 -8.82 -7.42
C HIS A 129 -14.72 -9.85 -7.53
N TYR A 130 -13.47 -9.40 -7.52
CA TYR A 130 -12.32 -10.30 -7.68
C TYR A 130 -12.03 -11.14 -6.44
N TYR A 131 -12.24 -10.61 -5.23
CA TYR A 131 -11.78 -11.28 -4.01
C TYR A 131 -12.88 -11.97 -3.21
N ALA A 132 -14.14 -11.63 -3.42
CA ALA A 132 -15.22 -12.10 -2.55
C ALA A 132 -16.36 -12.82 -3.27
N PHE A 133 -16.93 -12.27 -4.33
CA PHE A 133 -18.21 -12.79 -4.85
C PHE A 133 -18.29 -12.97 -6.36
N GLY A 134 -17.39 -12.37 -7.13
CA GLY A 134 -17.54 -12.31 -8.58
C GLY A 134 -17.17 -13.59 -9.32
N SER A 135 -17.90 -13.87 -10.40
CA SER A 135 -17.52 -14.90 -11.37
C SER A 135 -16.94 -14.21 -12.60
N HIS A 136 -15.62 -14.16 -12.66
CA HIS A 136 -14.91 -13.47 -13.73
C HIS A 136 -14.57 -14.38 -14.90
N ARG A 137 -14.94 -13.94 -16.12
CA ARG A 137 -14.51 -14.57 -17.38
C ARG A 137 -13.67 -13.57 -18.17
N PRO A 138 -12.35 -13.77 -18.28
CA PRO A 138 -11.47 -12.85 -18.97
C PRO A 138 -11.94 -12.53 -20.40
N GLY A 139 -12.00 -11.24 -20.74
CA GLY A 139 -12.44 -10.76 -22.04
C GLY A 139 -13.96 -10.85 -22.30
N ARG A 140 -14.76 -11.26 -21.32
CA ARG A 140 -16.22 -11.38 -21.44
C ARG A 140 -17.00 -10.68 -20.32
N THR A 141 -16.49 -10.68 -19.07
CA THR A 141 -17.15 -10.04 -17.96
C THR A 141 -16.95 -8.54 -18.03
N ASP A 142 -18.03 -7.79 -18.12
CA ASP A 142 -18.05 -6.32 -18.02
C ASP A 142 -18.40 -5.95 -16.57
N ILE A 143 -17.36 -5.75 -15.74
CA ILE A 143 -17.51 -5.43 -14.32
C ILE A 143 -18.13 -4.06 -14.13
N TRP A 144 -17.90 -3.11 -15.06
CA TRP A 144 -18.52 -1.80 -14.99
C TRP A 144 -20.03 -1.87 -15.18
N ALA A 145 -20.49 -2.58 -16.19
CA ALA A 145 -21.92 -2.81 -16.41
C ALA A 145 -22.57 -3.53 -15.22
N GLU A 146 -21.88 -4.53 -14.67
CA GLU A 146 -22.32 -5.25 -13.47
C GLU A 146 -22.44 -4.32 -12.25
N PHE A 147 -21.43 -3.46 -12.02
CA PHE A 147 -21.48 -2.44 -10.98
C PHE A 147 -22.66 -1.50 -11.14
N GLN A 148 -22.90 -0.97 -12.36
CA GLN A 148 -24.03 -0.07 -12.61
C GLN A 148 -25.38 -0.69 -12.31
N GLN A 149 -25.56 -1.99 -12.59
CA GLN A 149 -26.78 -2.72 -12.29
C GLN A 149 -27.00 -2.99 -10.81
N ASN A 150 -25.91 -3.18 -10.07
CA ASN A 150 -25.97 -3.67 -8.69
C ASN A 150 -25.56 -2.62 -7.63
N ARG A 151 -25.17 -1.40 -8.05
CA ARG A 151 -24.59 -0.41 -7.14
C ARG A 151 -25.45 -0.10 -5.91
N GLU A 152 -26.76 0.01 -6.07
CA GLU A 152 -27.67 0.33 -4.97
C GLU A 152 -27.82 -0.88 -4.01
N SER A 153 -27.93 -2.08 -4.56
CA SER A 153 -28.04 -3.29 -3.75
C SER A 153 -26.82 -3.61 -2.92
N PHE A 154 -25.64 -3.16 -3.36
CA PHE A 154 -24.38 -3.24 -2.62
C PHE A 154 -24.12 -2.00 -1.73
N GLY A 155 -25.06 -1.08 -1.64
CA GLY A 155 -24.95 0.12 -0.80
C GLY A 155 -24.09 1.24 -1.36
N PHE A 156 -23.75 1.20 -2.64
CA PHE A 156 -23.05 2.28 -3.33
C PHE A 156 -24.01 3.37 -3.83
N ALA A 157 -25.01 3.70 -3.02
CA ALA A 157 -25.96 4.75 -3.36
C ALA A 157 -25.29 6.12 -3.29
N ARG A 158 -25.13 6.77 -4.43
CA ARG A 158 -24.42 8.04 -4.57
C ARG A 158 -24.87 9.14 -3.60
N PRO A 159 -26.19 9.41 -3.43
CA PRO A 159 -26.63 10.45 -2.51
C PRO A 159 -26.26 10.19 -1.05
N ILE A 160 -26.37 8.94 -0.61
CA ILE A 160 -26.06 8.54 0.77
C ILE A 160 -24.55 8.58 1.03
N ALA A 161 -23.76 8.02 0.12
CA ALA A 161 -22.31 8.06 0.22
C ALA A 161 -21.75 9.49 0.18
N ALA A 162 -22.34 10.37 -0.63
CA ALA A 162 -21.98 11.77 -0.70
C ALA A 162 -22.25 12.52 0.62
N GLN A 163 -23.35 12.20 1.29
CA GLN A 163 -23.75 12.87 2.54
C GLN A 163 -22.96 12.37 3.75
N THR A 164 -22.78 11.07 3.86
CA THR A 164 -22.24 10.45 5.08
C THR A 164 -20.75 10.12 5.00
N GLY A 165 -20.18 10.12 3.79
CA GLY A 165 -18.84 9.59 3.57
C GLY A 165 -18.73 8.07 3.79
N GLN A 166 -19.83 7.40 4.10
CA GLN A 166 -19.89 5.96 4.35
C GLN A 166 -20.55 5.22 3.19
N VAL A 167 -20.14 3.99 3.00
CA VAL A 167 -20.71 3.09 2.01
C VAL A 167 -21.59 2.07 2.70
N LEU A 168 -22.86 2.01 2.34
CA LEU A 168 -23.80 1.06 2.94
C LEU A 168 -23.43 -0.41 2.71
N GLY A 169 -22.70 -0.72 1.65
CA GLY A 169 -22.17 -2.06 1.37
C GLY A 169 -20.96 -2.46 2.21
N ALA A 170 -20.45 -1.58 3.09
CA ALA A 170 -19.31 -1.88 3.95
C ALA A 170 -19.52 -3.11 4.86
N GLN A 171 -20.76 -3.50 5.13
CA GLN A 171 -21.08 -4.76 5.81
C GLN A 171 -20.60 -6.01 5.07
N LEU A 172 -20.44 -5.95 3.74
CA LEU A 172 -19.84 -7.02 2.94
C LEU A 172 -18.31 -7.11 3.17
N PHE A 173 -17.73 -6.05 3.69
CA PHE A 173 -16.31 -5.92 3.90
C PHE A 173 -15.98 -5.57 5.37
N GLN A 174 -16.71 -6.17 6.30
CA GLN A 174 -16.58 -5.93 7.75
C GLN A 174 -15.14 -5.98 8.31
N GLN A 175 -14.16 -6.15 7.47
CA GLN A 175 -12.74 -6.23 7.86
C GLN A 175 -11.84 -5.23 7.14
N GLY A 176 -12.36 -4.11 6.59
CA GLY A 176 -11.44 -3.09 6.18
C GLY A 176 -11.72 -2.27 4.93
N ILE A 177 -12.95 -2.13 4.46
CA ILE A 177 -13.30 -1.06 3.52
C ILE A 177 -14.10 -0.02 4.29
N GLY A 178 -13.39 0.97 4.82
CA GLY A 178 -13.95 2.16 5.43
C GLY A 178 -14.59 3.08 4.40
N ALA A 179 -14.83 4.34 4.75
CA ALA A 179 -15.51 5.30 3.89
C ALA A 179 -14.90 5.36 2.48
N LEU A 180 -15.62 4.88 1.48
CA LEU A 180 -15.20 4.93 0.08
C LEU A 180 -15.28 6.34 -0.53
N ARG A 181 -15.68 7.34 0.24
CA ARG A 181 -15.52 8.73 -0.16
C ARG A 181 -14.04 9.12 -0.23
N GLY A 182 -13.25 8.74 0.78
CA GLY A 182 -11.82 9.05 0.83
C GLY A 182 -11.57 10.56 0.71
N ALA A 183 -10.58 10.92 -0.09
CA ALA A 183 -10.16 12.29 -0.35
C ALA A 183 -10.93 12.95 -1.52
N ILE A 184 -12.26 12.75 -1.56
CA ILE A 184 -13.14 13.40 -2.54
C ILE A 184 -13.83 14.60 -1.89
N GLY A 185 -13.46 15.82 -2.28
CA GLY A 185 -14.01 17.02 -1.68
C GLY A 185 -13.20 18.27 -1.99
N THR A 186 -13.43 19.33 -1.18
CA THR A 186 -12.67 20.56 -1.29
C THR A 186 -11.24 20.42 -0.76
N PRO A 187 -10.31 21.33 -1.12
CA PRO A 187 -8.96 21.33 -0.55
C PRO A 187 -8.95 21.28 0.98
N ASP A 188 -9.85 21.99 1.64
CA ASP A 188 -9.93 22.00 3.12
C ASP A 188 -10.37 20.66 3.69
N GLN A 189 -11.37 20.02 3.08
CA GLN A 189 -11.83 18.69 3.48
C GLN A 189 -10.76 17.62 3.27
N VAL A 190 -10.05 17.66 2.14
CA VAL A 190 -8.94 16.75 1.86
C VAL A 190 -7.80 16.96 2.86
N ARG A 191 -7.46 18.23 3.16
CA ARG A 191 -6.42 18.59 4.13
C ARG A 191 -6.76 18.07 5.53
N GLU A 192 -7.99 18.26 5.98
CA GLU A 192 -8.45 17.79 7.29
C GLU A 192 -8.36 16.25 7.39
N LEU A 193 -8.81 15.54 6.37
CA LEU A 193 -8.68 14.08 6.32
C LEU A 193 -7.21 13.64 6.42
N LEU A 194 -6.32 14.27 5.67
CA LEU A 194 -4.89 13.93 5.69
C LEU A 194 -4.24 14.24 7.05
N ARG A 195 -4.66 15.33 7.71
CA ARG A 195 -4.21 15.64 9.09
C ARG A 195 -4.61 14.53 10.06
N MET A 196 -5.84 14.00 9.96
CA MET A 196 -6.28 12.89 10.82
C MET A 196 -5.40 11.63 10.59
N TYR A 197 -5.04 11.31 9.36
CA TYR A 197 -4.11 10.20 9.09
C TYR A 197 -2.69 10.48 9.60
N ALA A 198 -2.20 11.69 9.45
CA ALA A 198 -0.89 12.09 9.97
C ALA A 198 -0.84 12.03 11.51
N GLU A 199 -1.90 12.46 12.20
CA GLU A 199 -2.02 12.42 13.66
C GLU A 199 -2.03 11.00 14.23
N VAL A 200 -2.59 10.04 13.51
CA VAL A 200 -2.57 8.63 13.93
C VAL A 200 -1.27 7.90 13.55
N GLY A 201 -0.36 8.57 12.81
CA GLY A 201 0.96 8.07 12.49
C GLY A 201 1.04 7.28 11.18
N VAL A 202 0.10 7.46 10.26
CA VAL A 202 0.23 6.98 8.88
C VAL A 202 1.35 7.76 8.20
N ASP A 203 2.28 7.07 7.55
CA ASP A 203 3.46 7.68 6.93
C ASP A 203 3.19 8.19 5.52
N GLN A 204 2.37 7.47 4.78
CA GLN A 204 2.12 7.77 3.38
C GLN A 204 0.66 7.56 3.00
N VAL A 205 0.16 8.41 2.10
CA VAL A 205 -1.13 8.23 1.46
C VAL A 205 -0.91 8.04 -0.03
N ILE A 206 -1.53 7.01 -0.58
CA ILE A 206 -1.51 6.73 -2.02
C ILE A 206 -2.89 7.01 -2.58
N PHE A 207 -2.97 7.92 -3.53
CA PHE A 207 -4.23 8.28 -4.16
C PHE A 207 -4.54 7.41 -5.37
N VAL A 208 -5.76 6.90 -5.40
CA VAL A 208 -6.35 6.25 -6.56
C VAL A 208 -7.29 7.24 -7.24
N SER A 209 -6.83 7.85 -8.30
CA SER A 209 -7.61 8.82 -9.10
C SER A 209 -8.14 8.19 -10.39
N GLN A 210 -7.36 7.29 -11.00
CA GLN A 210 -7.72 6.59 -12.23
C GLN A 210 -8.55 5.34 -11.91
N CYS A 211 -9.84 5.51 -11.69
CA CYS A 211 -10.76 4.40 -11.44
C CYS A 211 -12.11 4.63 -12.10
N GLY A 212 -12.75 3.56 -12.53
CA GLY A 212 -14.01 3.64 -13.27
C GLY A 212 -13.88 4.49 -14.54
N ASN A 213 -14.83 5.37 -14.72
CA ASN A 213 -14.93 6.30 -15.86
C ASN A 213 -14.51 7.73 -15.50
N ASN A 214 -13.65 7.91 -14.50
CA ASN A 214 -13.12 9.24 -14.18
C ASN A 214 -12.41 9.84 -15.39
N ARG A 215 -12.76 11.07 -15.74
CA ARG A 215 -12.20 11.74 -16.92
C ARG A 215 -10.78 12.21 -16.63
N HIS A 216 -9.91 12.07 -17.62
CA HIS A 216 -8.51 12.47 -17.52
C HIS A 216 -8.35 13.95 -17.14
N GLU A 217 -9.15 14.84 -17.76
CA GLU A 217 -9.10 16.27 -17.50
C GLU A 217 -9.47 16.60 -16.06
N ASP A 218 -10.49 15.94 -15.52
CA ASP A 218 -10.92 16.11 -14.12
C ASP A 218 -9.86 15.62 -13.13
N ILE A 219 -9.18 14.51 -13.46
CA ILE A 219 -8.06 13.99 -12.67
C ILE A 219 -6.89 14.97 -12.66
N CYS A 220 -6.51 15.52 -13.83
CA CYS A 220 -5.43 16.50 -13.94
C CYS A 220 -5.73 17.75 -13.11
N GLU A 221 -6.94 18.33 -13.26
CA GLU A 221 -7.37 19.49 -12.47
C GLU A 221 -7.30 19.21 -10.97
N SER A 222 -7.78 18.04 -10.55
CA SER A 222 -7.74 17.60 -9.16
C SER A 222 -6.31 17.50 -8.62
N LEU A 223 -5.40 16.89 -9.37
CA LEU A 223 -4.00 16.76 -8.99
C LEU A 223 -3.29 18.10 -8.89
N GLU A 224 -3.53 19.00 -9.87
CA GLU A 224 -2.95 20.34 -9.86
C GLU A 224 -3.45 21.17 -8.67
N LEU A 225 -4.75 21.08 -8.36
CA LEU A 225 -5.33 21.76 -7.21
C LEU A 225 -4.78 21.24 -5.90
N PHE A 226 -4.71 19.91 -5.74
CA PHE A 226 -4.12 19.25 -4.59
C PHE A 226 -2.65 19.66 -4.40
N ALA A 227 -1.84 19.58 -5.46
CA ALA A 227 -0.42 19.91 -5.41
C ALA A 227 -0.16 21.37 -5.01
N ARG A 228 -1.03 22.28 -5.42
CA ARG A 228 -0.89 23.71 -5.12
C ARG A 228 -1.40 24.08 -3.73
N GLU A 229 -2.51 23.49 -3.27
CA GLU A 229 -3.22 23.99 -2.10
C GLU A 229 -3.17 23.08 -0.87
N VAL A 230 -2.92 21.79 -1.05
CA VAL A 230 -2.93 20.81 0.04
C VAL A 230 -1.55 20.22 0.31
N MET A 231 -0.88 19.73 -0.73
CA MET A 231 0.39 19.02 -0.60
C MET A 231 1.50 19.78 0.14
N PRO A 232 1.67 21.11 -0.02
CA PRO A 232 2.76 21.83 0.63
C PRO A 232 2.75 21.69 2.16
N GLU A 233 1.59 21.67 2.80
CA GLU A 233 1.49 21.50 4.26
C GLU A 233 2.09 20.18 4.75
N PHE A 234 1.92 19.11 4.00
CA PHE A 234 2.42 17.79 4.38
C PHE A 234 3.87 17.57 3.97
N HIS A 235 4.29 18.21 2.89
CA HIS A 235 5.68 18.19 2.42
C HIS A 235 6.59 19.01 3.35
N ASP A 236 6.11 20.16 3.83
CA ASP A 236 6.85 21.00 4.75
C ASP A 236 7.04 20.28 6.10
N GLY A 237 8.30 20.08 6.48
CA GLY A 237 8.64 19.36 7.72
C GLY A 237 8.68 17.83 7.61
N GLU A 238 8.43 17.24 6.45
CA GLU A 238 8.51 15.78 6.26
C GLU A 238 9.90 15.24 6.58
N GLU A 239 10.96 15.89 6.11
CA GLU A 239 12.34 15.48 6.39
C GLU A 239 12.61 15.42 7.90
N ALA A 240 12.13 16.40 8.65
CA ALA A 240 12.28 16.43 10.11
C ALA A 240 11.47 15.31 10.81
N ARG A 241 10.26 15.03 10.34
CA ARG A 241 9.42 13.94 10.87
C ARG A 241 10.04 12.58 10.60
N GLU A 242 10.49 12.36 9.36
CA GLU A 242 11.14 11.09 8.96
C GLU A 242 12.43 10.87 9.76
N LYS A 243 13.25 11.91 9.92
CA LYS A 243 14.47 11.85 10.72
C LYS A 243 14.16 11.49 12.18
N ALA A 244 13.20 12.15 12.80
CA ALA A 244 12.80 11.87 14.19
C ALA A 244 12.25 10.44 14.35
N LYS A 245 11.49 9.94 13.38
CA LYS A 245 11.00 8.56 13.35
C LYS A 245 12.16 7.57 13.26
N LEU A 246 13.09 7.79 12.34
CA LEU A 246 14.26 6.92 12.16
C LEU A 246 15.16 6.91 13.40
N GLU A 247 15.41 8.06 14.01
CA GLU A 247 16.18 8.15 15.27
C GLU A 247 15.50 7.37 16.41
N ARG A 248 14.19 7.49 16.55
CA ARG A 248 13.41 6.74 17.54
C ARG A 248 13.46 5.23 17.32
N LEU A 249 13.43 4.78 16.07
CA LEU A 249 13.39 3.35 15.70
C LEU A 249 14.78 2.74 15.55
N ALA A 250 15.84 3.53 15.45
CA ALA A 250 17.19 3.05 15.17
C ALA A 250 17.65 1.88 16.07
N PRO A 251 17.49 1.92 17.41
CA PRO A 251 17.92 0.81 18.25
C PRO A 251 17.14 -0.48 17.98
N ALA A 252 15.85 -0.38 17.71
CA ALA A 252 15.00 -1.53 17.40
C ALA A 252 15.33 -2.12 16.03
N ILE A 253 15.57 -1.27 15.03
CA ILE A 253 15.96 -1.68 13.68
C ILE A 253 17.33 -2.38 13.71
N GLU A 254 18.31 -1.83 14.43
CA GLU A 254 19.62 -2.45 14.58
C GLU A 254 19.51 -3.83 15.23
N ALA A 255 18.76 -3.96 16.33
CA ALA A 255 18.50 -5.23 17.00
C ALA A 255 17.74 -6.22 16.10
N ALA A 256 16.81 -5.76 15.27
CA ALA A 256 16.09 -6.60 14.32
C ALA A 256 17.02 -7.13 13.22
N LEU A 257 17.85 -6.27 12.65
CA LEU A 257 18.83 -6.66 11.62
C LEU A 257 19.90 -7.63 12.16
N ALA A 258 20.28 -7.51 13.43
CA ALA A 258 21.21 -8.43 14.07
C ALA A 258 20.63 -9.86 14.22
N ARG A 259 19.31 -10.03 14.17
CA ARG A 259 18.65 -11.36 14.17
C ARG A 259 18.60 -12.02 12.80
N ARG A 260 18.92 -11.28 11.76
CA ARG A 260 18.92 -11.79 10.38
C ARG A 260 20.24 -12.46 10.03
N GLU A 261 20.18 -13.58 9.29
CA GLU A 261 21.38 -14.18 8.71
C GLU A 261 22.07 -13.21 7.73
N PRO A 262 23.41 -13.11 7.72
CA PRO A 262 24.14 -12.32 6.76
C PRO A 262 23.94 -12.82 5.32
N PRO A 263 24.31 -12.05 4.30
CA PRO A 263 24.39 -12.53 2.92
C PRO A 263 25.30 -13.75 2.85
N ARG A 264 24.94 -14.71 2.00
CA ARG A 264 25.76 -15.90 1.80
C ARG A 264 26.85 -15.63 0.79
N GLU A 265 28.00 -16.24 1.00
CA GLU A 265 29.08 -16.25 0.03
C GLU A 265 28.89 -17.41 -0.95
N ALA A 266 29.11 -17.14 -2.22
CA ALA A 266 29.11 -18.21 -3.22
C ALA A 266 30.41 -19.02 -3.14
N PRO A 267 30.37 -20.32 -3.50
CA PRO A 267 31.59 -21.12 -3.63
C PRO A 267 32.59 -20.45 -4.61
N GLU A 268 33.89 -20.54 -4.31
CA GLU A 268 34.95 -19.99 -5.17
C GLU A 268 34.91 -20.54 -6.60
N THR A 269 34.48 -21.79 -6.74
CA THR A 269 34.36 -22.46 -8.06
C THR A 269 32.90 -22.75 -8.35
N VAL A 270 32.33 -22.01 -9.29
CA VAL A 270 31.01 -22.30 -9.86
C VAL A 270 31.22 -23.10 -11.15
N LEU A 271 30.91 -24.37 -11.08
CA LEU A 271 30.81 -25.18 -12.34
C LEU A 271 29.53 -24.75 -13.05
N THR A 272 29.68 -23.96 -14.11
CA THR A 272 28.56 -23.72 -15.03
C THR A 272 28.27 -25.06 -15.69
N PRO A 273 27.07 -25.64 -15.57
CA PRO A 273 26.75 -26.84 -16.32
C PRO A 273 26.91 -26.49 -17.80
N VAL A 274 27.82 -27.17 -18.50
CA VAL A 274 27.89 -27.13 -19.95
C VAL A 274 26.57 -27.72 -20.40
N LEU A 275 25.72 -26.87 -21.01
CA LEU A 275 24.51 -27.38 -21.65
C LEU A 275 24.96 -28.52 -22.56
N GLY A 276 24.57 -29.74 -22.19
CA GLY A 276 24.93 -30.94 -22.92
C GLY A 276 24.53 -30.80 -24.39
N THR A 277 25.46 -31.13 -25.22
CA THR A 277 25.30 -31.34 -26.63
C THR A 277 24.22 -32.37 -26.92
#